data_69d44412692af3c4275a926b3d093da3
#
_entry.id   69d44412692af3c4275a926b3d093da3
#
_cell.length_a   1.000
_cell.length_b   1.000
_cell.length_c   1.000
_cell.angle_alpha   90.00
_cell.angle_beta   90.00
_cell.angle_gamma   90.00
#
_symmetry.space_group_name_H-M   'P 1'
#
loop_
_entity.id
_entity.type
_entity.pdbx_description
1 polymer ?
#
loop_
_entity_poly.entity_id
_entity_poly.type
_entity_poly.pdbx_seq_one_letter_code
_entity_poly.pdbx_strand_id
1 'polypeptide(L)'
;LQNFPGMTCGVWQSRPQSRGYVRASTYNITDPPIIQPNYLKEKIDQDTLVEGVKICRSLLKTSTMKKISVGETLPGDNIKSDEEILNFIRNKGATVYHAIGSCRMGIDNKAVVSPSLKINGLSNIRIADASIMPTMPSGNTNAATLMIAEKASDLIKEDL
;
A
#
# COMPACT_ATOMS: atom_id res chain seq x y z
N LEU A 1 -16.16 9.47 -11.67
CA LEU A 1 -17.38 8.67 -11.54
C LEU A 1 -18.00 8.48 -12.92
N GLN A 2 -18.58 7.30 -13.17
CA GLN A 2 -19.31 6.99 -14.39
C GLN A 2 -20.64 7.77 -14.43
N ASN A 3 -21.14 8.08 -15.63
CA ASN A 3 -22.40 8.78 -15.79
C ASN A 3 -23.63 7.85 -15.75
N PHE A 4 -23.45 6.61 -15.34
CA PHE A 4 -24.49 5.60 -15.25
C PHE A 4 -24.35 4.80 -13.95
N PRO A 5 -25.44 4.17 -13.45
CA PRO A 5 -25.38 3.32 -12.27
C PRO A 5 -24.40 2.16 -12.47
N GLY A 6 -23.56 1.92 -11.48
CA GLY A 6 -22.56 0.86 -11.54
C GLY A 6 -21.96 0.56 -10.18
N MET A 7 -21.22 -0.54 -10.11
CA MET A 7 -20.43 -0.90 -8.93
C MET A 7 -18.97 -1.16 -9.33
N THR A 8 -18.06 -0.97 -8.40
CA THR A 8 -16.65 -1.30 -8.57
C THR A 8 -16.30 -2.44 -7.64
N CYS A 9 -15.74 -3.51 -8.19
CA CYS A 9 -15.07 -4.57 -7.43
C CYS A 9 -13.58 -4.27 -7.46
N GLY A 10 -13.03 -3.83 -6.33
CA GLY A 10 -11.61 -3.46 -6.23
C GLY A 10 -10.77 -4.61 -5.69
N VAL A 11 -9.53 -4.69 -6.16
CA VAL A 11 -8.51 -5.63 -5.70
C VAL A 11 -7.30 -4.87 -5.23
N TRP A 12 -6.77 -5.22 -4.07
CA TRP A 12 -5.49 -4.75 -3.59
C TRP A 12 -4.76 -5.86 -2.86
N GLN A 13 -3.44 -5.83 -2.95
CA GLN A 13 -2.59 -6.77 -2.23
C GLN A 13 -2.32 -6.26 -0.82
N SER A 14 -2.65 -7.08 0.20
CA SER A 14 -2.44 -6.72 1.60
C SER A 14 -0.97 -6.79 2.04
N ARG A 15 -0.14 -7.60 1.37
CA ARG A 15 1.28 -7.80 1.74
C ARG A 15 2.21 -7.67 0.54
N PRO A 16 2.33 -6.47 -0.08
CA PRO A 16 3.19 -6.28 -1.23
C PRO A 16 4.67 -6.51 -0.88
N GLN A 17 5.42 -7.08 -1.83
CA GLN A 17 6.85 -7.31 -1.71
C GLN A 17 7.68 -6.21 -2.40
N SER A 18 7.10 -5.47 -3.34
CA SER A 18 7.74 -4.32 -3.97
C SER A 18 8.13 -3.28 -2.93
N ARG A 19 9.32 -2.71 -3.07
CA ARG A 19 9.87 -1.69 -2.15
C ARG A 19 10.28 -0.46 -2.93
N GLY A 20 9.91 0.68 -2.38
CA GLY A 20 10.28 2.00 -2.86
C GLY A 20 11.15 2.75 -1.87
N TYR A 21 11.27 4.06 -2.09
CA TYR A 21 12.00 4.95 -1.19
C TYR A 21 11.44 6.38 -1.23
N VAL A 22 11.72 7.10 -0.15
CA VAL A 22 11.54 8.54 -0.05
C VAL A 22 12.89 9.13 0.36
N ARG A 23 13.33 10.20 -0.30
CA ARG A 23 14.59 10.88 0.03
C ARG A 23 14.55 12.35 -0.36
N ALA A 24 15.37 13.18 0.28
CA ALA A 24 15.57 14.55 -0.14
C ALA A 24 16.10 14.60 -1.59
N SER A 25 15.61 15.54 -2.37
CA SER A 25 16.08 15.80 -3.74
C SER A 25 17.33 16.66 -3.74
N THR A 26 17.37 17.67 -2.84
CA THR A 26 18.48 18.62 -2.66
C THR A 26 18.68 18.93 -1.17
N TYR A 27 19.62 19.82 -0.85
CA TYR A 27 19.81 20.34 0.51
C TYR A 27 18.81 21.45 0.88
N ASN A 28 18.03 21.96 -0.08
CA ASN A 28 17.02 22.97 0.18
C ASN A 28 15.74 22.29 0.68
N ILE A 29 15.32 22.62 1.92
CA ILE A 29 14.14 22.03 2.57
C ILE A 29 12.82 22.33 1.85
N THR A 30 12.77 23.35 1.01
CA THR A 30 11.58 23.71 0.25
C THR A 30 11.41 22.89 -1.04
N ASP A 31 12.43 22.16 -1.45
CA ASP A 31 12.35 21.32 -2.63
C ASP A 31 11.56 20.05 -2.36
N PRO A 32 10.65 19.63 -3.27
CA PRO A 32 9.89 18.40 -3.09
C PRO A 32 10.80 17.17 -2.94
N PRO A 33 10.48 16.22 -2.06
CA PRO A 33 11.24 14.97 -1.94
C PRO A 33 11.04 14.10 -3.19
N ILE A 34 12.01 13.24 -3.45
CA ILE A 34 11.86 12.15 -4.42
C ILE A 34 11.06 11.05 -3.74
N ILE A 35 9.90 10.72 -4.31
CA ILE A 35 9.03 9.64 -3.86
C ILE A 35 8.95 8.60 -4.97
N GLN A 36 9.51 7.43 -4.73
CA GLN A 36 9.55 6.33 -5.70
C GLN A 36 8.94 5.06 -5.09
N PRO A 37 7.65 4.78 -5.32
CA PRO A 37 6.99 3.62 -4.73
C PRO A 37 7.43 2.28 -5.30
N ASN A 38 7.85 2.22 -6.56
CA ASN A 38 8.17 1.00 -7.30
C ASN A 38 7.04 -0.04 -7.30
N TYR A 39 5.79 0.41 -7.43
CA TYR A 39 4.65 -0.49 -7.51
C TYR A 39 4.84 -1.55 -8.60
N LEU A 40 4.42 -2.79 -8.32
CA LEU A 40 4.46 -3.92 -9.26
C LEU A 40 5.88 -4.26 -9.76
N LYS A 41 6.94 -3.91 -9.01
CA LYS A 41 8.30 -4.29 -9.37
C LYS A 41 8.52 -5.80 -9.21
N GLU A 42 7.98 -6.37 -8.13
CA GLU A 42 8.10 -7.80 -7.84
C GLU A 42 7.01 -8.60 -8.56
N LYS A 43 7.42 -9.75 -9.13
CA LYS A 43 6.51 -10.59 -9.91
C LYS A 43 5.33 -11.10 -9.09
N ILE A 44 5.56 -11.45 -7.83
CA ILE A 44 4.49 -11.91 -6.94
C ILE A 44 3.38 -10.86 -6.75
N ASP A 45 3.73 -9.57 -6.74
CA ASP A 45 2.76 -8.49 -6.64
C ASP A 45 1.92 -8.39 -7.92
N GLN A 46 2.57 -8.58 -9.08
CA GLN A 46 1.90 -8.61 -10.38
C GLN A 46 0.91 -9.77 -10.44
N ASP A 47 1.39 -11.00 -10.15
CA ASP A 47 0.60 -12.22 -10.23
C ASP A 47 -0.61 -12.18 -9.25
N THR A 48 -0.39 -11.67 -8.04
CA THR A 48 -1.45 -11.53 -7.03
C THR A 48 -2.57 -10.60 -7.50
N LEU A 49 -2.25 -9.48 -8.11
CA LEU A 49 -3.28 -8.55 -8.61
C LEU A 49 -3.97 -9.08 -9.86
N VAL A 50 -3.26 -9.73 -10.77
CA VAL A 50 -3.86 -10.40 -11.93
C VAL A 50 -4.86 -11.46 -11.50
N GLU A 51 -4.46 -12.32 -10.55
CA GLU A 51 -5.35 -13.36 -10.03
C GLU A 51 -6.55 -12.75 -9.29
N GLY A 52 -6.33 -11.68 -8.52
CA GLY A 52 -7.40 -10.94 -7.86
C GLY A 52 -8.46 -10.41 -8.84
N VAL A 53 -8.06 -9.90 -10.00
CA VAL A 53 -9.01 -9.48 -11.06
C VAL A 53 -9.82 -10.67 -11.57
N LYS A 54 -9.19 -11.83 -11.78
CA LYS A 54 -9.90 -13.06 -12.19
C LYS A 54 -10.92 -13.51 -11.14
N ILE A 55 -10.54 -13.43 -9.85
CA ILE A 55 -11.45 -13.74 -8.74
C ILE A 55 -12.65 -12.78 -8.75
N CYS A 56 -12.43 -11.47 -8.87
CA CYS A 56 -13.51 -10.49 -8.98
C CYS A 56 -14.46 -10.82 -10.15
N ARG A 57 -13.92 -11.16 -11.31
CA ARG A 57 -14.70 -11.58 -12.46
C ARG A 57 -15.54 -12.83 -12.18
N SER A 58 -14.98 -13.80 -11.46
CA SER A 58 -15.71 -15.01 -11.08
C SER A 58 -16.87 -14.70 -10.13
N LEU A 59 -16.66 -13.82 -9.16
CA LEU A 59 -17.70 -13.37 -8.24
C LEU A 59 -18.83 -12.64 -8.97
N LEU A 60 -18.50 -11.72 -9.87
CA LEU A 60 -19.48 -10.98 -10.66
C LEU A 60 -20.28 -11.87 -11.63
N LYS A 61 -19.75 -13.02 -12.01
CA LYS A 61 -20.44 -14.03 -12.87
C LYS A 61 -21.36 -14.99 -12.09
N THR A 62 -21.45 -14.90 -10.77
CA THR A 62 -22.37 -15.72 -9.96
C THR A 62 -23.83 -15.42 -10.32
N SER A 63 -24.73 -16.40 -10.09
CA SER A 63 -26.15 -16.27 -10.41
C SER A 63 -26.82 -15.09 -9.69
N THR A 64 -26.38 -14.78 -8.47
CA THR A 64 -26.89 -13.65 -7.70
C THR A 64 -26.45 -12.32 -8.32
N MET A 65 -25.17 -12.18 -8.65
CA MET A 65 -24.63 -10.93 -9.22
C MET A 65 -25.16 -10.66 -10.63
N LYS A 66 -25.38 -11.69 -11.45
CA LYS A 66 -25.99 -11.55 -12.78
C LYS A 66 -27.40 -10.95 -12.78
N LYS A 67 -28.11 -10.97 -11.65
CA LYS A 67 -29.45 -10.35 -11.54
C LYS A 67 -29.37 -8.82 -11.49
N ILE A 68 -28.24 -8.25 -11.09
CA ILE A 68 -28.05 -6.81 -10.88
C ILE A 68 -26.93 -6.22 -11.72
N SER A 69 -26.17 -7.02 -12.45
CA SER A 69 -25.07 -6.59 -13.31
C SER A 69 -25.33 -7.02 -14.75
N VAL A 70 -25.17 -6.10 -15.68
CA VAL A 70 -25.37 -6.32 -17.12
C VAL A 70 -24.07 -6.64 -17.86
N GLY A 71 -22.92 -6.36 -17.26
CA GLY A 71 -21.62 -6.62 -17.87
C GLY A 71 -20.47 -5.86 -17.21
N GLU A 72 -19.26 -6.16 -17.65
CA GLU A 72 -18.04 -5.52 -17.21
C GLU A 72 -17.71 -4.33 -18.14
N THR A 73 -17.48 -3.14 -17.55
CA THR A 73 -17.09 -1.95 -18.32
C THR A 73 -15.58 -1.71 -18.27
N LEU A 74 -14.94 -2.02 -17.14
CA LEU A 74 -13.50 -1.91 -16.94
C LEU A 74 -12.96 -3.11 -16.16
N PRO A 75 -11.91 -3.75 -16.66
CA PRO A 75 -11.16 -3.50 -17.90
C PRO A 75 -11.93 -3.82 -19.20
N GLY A 76 -13.06 -4.54 -19.13
CA GLY A 76 -13.85 -4.96 -20.26
C GLY A 76 -13.57 -6.39 -20.72
N ASP A 77 -14.54 -7.02 -21.37
CA ASP A 77 -14.49 -8.44 -21.75
C ASP A 77 -13.43 -8.79 -22.81
N ASN A 78 -12.87 -7.79 -23.48
CA ASN A 78 -11.79 -7.93 -24.46
C ASN A 78 -10.42 -8.16 -23.80
N ILE A 79 -10.23 -7.78 -22.54
CA ILE A 79 -9.00 -7.97 -21.76
C ILE A 79 -9.05 -9.34 -21.08
N LYS A 80 -8.32 -10.34 -21.60
CA LYS A 80 -8.45 -11.75 -21.18
C LYS A 80 -7.18 -12.37 -20.66
N SER A 81 -6.05 -12.11 -21.32
CA SER A 81 -4.76 -12.69 -20.93
C SER A 81 -4.19 -12.01 -19.69
N ASP A 82 -3.30 -12.71 -18.99
CA ASP A 82 -2.63 -12.20 -17.81
C ASP A 82 -1.80 -10.95 -18.13
N GLU A 83 -1.19 -10.91 -19.29
CA GLU A 83 -0.42 -9.77 -19.78
C GLU A 83 -1.32 -8.54 -20.03
N GLU A 84 -2.46 -8.74 -20.68
CA GLU A 84 -3.44 -7.65 -20.91
C GLU A 84 -4.00 -7.12 -19.59
N ILE A 85 -4.34 -8.00 -18.64
CA ILE A 85 -4.82 -7.62 -17.31
C ILE A 85 -3.71 -6.84 -16.58
N LEU A 86 -2.47 -7.31 -16.60
CA LEU A 86 -1.35 -6.63 -15.96
C LEU A 86 -1.10 -5.25 -16.59
N ASN A 87 -1.19 -5.13 -17.91
CA ASN A 87 -1.06 -3.85 -18.60
C ASN A 87 -2.20 -2.89 -18.23
N PHE A 88 -3.43 -3.39 -18.11
CA PHE A 88 -4.54 -2.59 -17.58
C PHE A 88 -4.25 -2.09 -16.16
N ILE A 89 -3.79 -2.97 -15.26
CA ILE A 89 -3.44 -2.61 -13.87
C ILE A 89 -2.36 -1.52 -13.85
N ARG A 90 -1.31 -1.64 -14.66
CA ARG A 90 -0.23 -0.64 -14.76
C ARG A 90 -0.73 0.74 -15.22
N ASN A 91 -1.70 0.76 -16.11
CA ASN A 91 -2.19 2.01 -16.71
C ASN A 91 -3.37 2.64 -15.95
N LYS A 92 -4.14 1.86 -15.21
CA LYS A 92 -5.38 2.30 -14.55
C LYS A 92 -5.42 2.05 -13.05
N GLY A 93 -4.48 1.27 -12.52
CA GLY A 93 -4.34 1.06 -11.09
C GLY A 93 -4.01 2.36 -10.35
N ALA A 94 -4.42 2.43 -9.10
CA ALA A 94 -4.15 3.55 -8.22
C ALA A 94 -3.74 3.06 -6.83
N THR A 95 -3.10 3.93 -6.06
CA THR A 95 -2.84 3.65 -4.65
C THR A 95 -4.13 3.67 -3.85
N VAL A 96 -4.19 2.88 -2.79
CA VAL A 96 -5.26 2.95 -1.77
C VAL A 96 -4.86 3.86 -0.58
N TYR A 97 -3.80 4.65 -0.74
CA TYR A 97 -3.33 5.67 0.22
C TYR A 97 -2.92 5.12 1.59
N HIS A 98 -2.39 3.91 1.64
CA HIS A 98 -1.89 3.27 2.85
C HIS A 98 -0.37 3.09 2.81
N ALA A 99 0.36 4.17 2.48
CA ALA A 99 1.82 4.16 2.47
C ALA A 99 2.39 3.92 3.86
N ILE A 100 3.44 3.07 3.95
CA ILE A 100 4.15 2.73 5.18
C ILE A 100 5.65 2.62 4.93
N GLY A 101 6.44 2.50 6.00
CA GLY A 101 7.80 1.97 5.94
C GLY A 101 8.89 2.94 5.48
N SER A 102 8.58 4.22 5.19
CA SER A 102 9.59 5.20 4.82
C SER A 102 10.60 5.52 5.94
N CYS A 103 10.20 5.26 7.20
CA CYS A 103 11.07 5.33 8.38
C CYS A 103 11.08 3.99 9.14
N ARG A 104 11.25 2.90 8.41
CA ARG A 104 11.09 1.53 8.88
C ARG A 104 11.79 1.25 10.21
N MET A 105 11.06 0.67 11.16
CA MET A 105 11.58 0.14 12.42
C MET A 105 12.36 -1.17 12.19
N GLY A 106 13.43 -1.37 12.95
CA GLY A 106 14.20 -2.62 12.92
C GLY A 106 15.48 -2.56 13.75
N ILE A 107 16.23 -3.66 13.70
CA ILE A 107 17.53 -3.82 14.37
C ILE A 107 18.70 -3.93 13.38
N ASP A 108 18.39 -3.96 12.09
CA ASP A 108 19.39 -4.02 11.03
C ASP A 108 19.86 -2.62 10.59
N ASN A 109 20.93 -2.56 9.82
CA ASN A 109 21.56 -1.32 9.37
C ASN A 109 20.76 -0.47 8.38
N LYS A 110 19.61 -0.96 7.92
CA LYS A 110 18.67 -0.24 7.05
C LYS A 110 17.47 0.32 7.82
N ALA A 111 17.38 0.03 9.12
CA ALA A 111 16.32 0.57 9.97
C ALA A 111 16.57 2.07 10.24
N VAL A 112 15.52 2.87 10.11
CA VAL A 112 15.56 4.30 10.43
C VAL A 112 15.36 4.53 11.93
N VAL A 113 14.44 3.76 12.53
CA VAL A 113 14.20 3.82 13.96
C VAL A 113 14.41 2.46 14.63
N SER A 114 14.81 2.50 15.89
CA SER A 114 14.94 1.34 16.77
C SER A 114 13.56 0.77 17.17
N PRO A 115 13.48 -0.42 17.81
CA PRO A 115 12.23 -0.92 18.39
C PRO A 115 11.60 -0.01 19.46
N SER A 116 12.37 0.90 20.07
CA SER A 116 11.88 1.95 20.96
C SER A 116 11.51 3.24 20.23
N LEU A 117 11.39 3.21 18.91
CA LEU A 117 11.00 4.30 18.01
C LEU A 117 11.99 5.48 17.94
N LYS A 118 13.16 5.38 18.56
CA LYS A 118 14.21 6.39 18.50
C LYS A 118 14.92 6.34 17.15
N ILE A 119 15.19 7.50 16.55
CA ILE A 119 15.92 7.59 15.29
C ILE A 119 17.36 7.13 15.51
N ASN A 120 17.83 6.19 14.69
CA ASN A 120 19.19 5.68 14.76
C ASN A 120 20.20 6.80 14.46
N GLY A 121 21.17 7.01 15.36
CA GLY A 121 22.19 8.04 15.21
C GLY A 121 21.80 9.45 15.66
N LEU A 122 20.57 9.65 16.15
CA LEU A 122 20.12 10.93 16.72
C LEU A 122 19.61 10.74 18.15
N SER A 123 19.72 11.81 18.97
CA SER A 123 19.23 11.82 20.34
C SER A 123 17.90 12.56 20.45
N ASN A 124 17.05 12.13 21.39
CA ASN A 124 15.83 12.82 21.78
C ASN A 124 14.77 13.01 20.68
N ILE A 125 14.81 12.19 19.63
CA ILE A 125 13.84 12.22 18.53
C ILE A 125 13.27 10.81 18.33
N ARG A 126 11.94 10.74 18.18
CA ARG A 126 11.21 9.52 17.82
C ARG A 126 10.32 9.77 16.61
N ILE A 127 9.96 8.67 15.93
CA ILE A 127 8.92 8.65 14.90
C ILE A 127 7.83 7.67 15.35
N ALA A 128 6.58 8.12 15.33
CA ALA A 128 5.43 7.38 15.85
C ALA A 128 4.22 7.46 14.93
N ASP A 129 4.38 7.03 13.69
CA ASP A 129 3.33 6.99 12.68
C ASP A 129 3.46 5.75 11.78
N ALA A 130 2.66 5.64 10.74
CA ALA A 130 2.66 4.50 9.81
C ALA A 130 4.01 4.27 9.10
N SER A 131 4.87 5.30 9.03
CA SER A 131 6.18 5.19 8.36
C SER A 131 7.14 4.21 9.04
N ILE A 132 6.94 3.92 10.34
CA ILE A 132 7.78 2.96 11.06
C ILE A 132 7.46 1.49 10.76
N MET A 133 6.30 1.18 10.18
CA MET A 133 5.88 -0.20 9.95
C MET A 133 6.86 -0.93 9.03
N PRO A 134 7.46 -2.06 9.44
CA PRO A 134 8.42 -2.79 8.59
C PRO A 134 7.74 -3.55 7.45
N THR A 135 6.47 -3.94 7.65
CA THR A 135 5.65 -4.64 6.67
C THR A 135 4.20 -4.16 6.73
N MET A 136 3.49 -4.26 5.61
CA MET A 136 2.09 -3.89 5.53
C MET A 136 1.24 -4.82 6.41
N PRO A 137 0.34 -4.29 7.26
CA PRO A 137 -0.68 -5.08 7.92
C PRO A 137 -1.68 -5.65 6.91
N SER A 138 -2.41 -6.71 7.29
CA SER A 138 -3.39 -7.37 6.39
C SER A 138 -4.73 -6.62 6.31
N GLY A 139 -4.71 -5.30 6.33
CA GLY A 139 -5.89 -4.44 6.28
C GLY A 139 -5.50 -2.97 6.24
N ASN A 140 -6.48 -2.10 6.49
CA ASN A 140 -6.25 -0.66 6.57
C ASN A 140 -5.26 -0.32 7.69
N THR A 141 -4.40 0.66 7.45
CA THR A 141 -3.29 0.99 8.34
C THR A 141 -3.71 1.76 9.60
N ASN A 142 -4.94 2.28 9.67
CA ASN A 142 -5.38 3.18 10.75
C ASN A 142 -5.28 2.54 12.14
N ALA A 143 -5.82 1.33 12.34
CA ALA A 143 -5.78 0.66 13.64
C ALA A 143 -4.33 0.40 14.11
N ALA A 144 -3.45 -0.03 13.21
CA ALA A 144 -2.04 -0.22 13.52
C ALA A 144 -1.34 1.11 13.84
N THR A 145 -1.70 2.21 13.16
CA THR A 145 -1.15 3.54 13.44
C THR A 145 -1.57 4.05 14.80
N LEU A 146 -2.83 3.86 15.19
CA LEU A 146 -3.31 4.19 16.54
C LEU A 146 -2.56 3.40 17.61
N MET A 147 -2.38 2.10 17.42
CA MET A 147 -1.59 1.26 18.34
C MET A 147 -0.13 1.74 18.47
N ILE A 148 0.50 2.14 17.34
CA ILE A 148 1.84 2.72 17.36
C ILE A 148 1.88 3.99 18.18
N ALA A 149 0.90 4.88 18.03
CA ALA A 149 0.83 6.14 18.77
C ALA A 149 0.64 5.92 20.28
N GLU A 150 -0.23 5.00 20.69
CA GLU A 150 -0.43 4.61 22.09
C GLU A 150 0.86 4.05 22.69
N LYS A 151 1.51 3.09 22.03
CA LYS A 151 2.78 2.53 22.49
C LYS A 151 3.90 3.57 22.54
N ALA A 152 3.96 4.50 21.59
CA ALA A 152 4.91 5.59 21.60
C ALA A 152 4.71 6.51 22.81
N SER A 153 3.46 6.80 23.19
CA SER A 153 3.14 7.58 24.39
C SER A 153 3.71 6.94 25.65
N ASP A 154 3.58 5.63 25.81
CA ASP A 154 4.15 4.90 26.95
C ASP A 154 5.67 4.97 26.95
N LEU A 155 6.32 4.69 25.82
CA LEU A 155 7.79 4.76 25.67
C LEU A 155 8.35 6.16 25.93
N ILE A 156 7.59 7.22 25.65
CA ILE A 156 8.00 8.60 25.97
C ILE A 156 7.92 8.85 27.46
N LYS A 157 6.84 8.39 28.14
CA LYS A 157 6.67 8.53 29.59
C LYS A 157 7.74 7.77 30.38
N GLU A 158 8.17 6.60 29.89
CA GLU A 158 9.23 5.80 30.50
C GLU A 158 10.62 6.51 30.49
N ASP A 159 10.83 7.46 29.56
CA ASP A 159 12.10 8.23 29.43
C ASP A 159 12.07 9.57 30.20
N LEU A 160 10.95 9.96 30.83
CA LEU A 160 10.79 11.18 31.64
C LEU A 160 11.09 10.91 33.10
#